data_d25195c55bec9002128feff65b05c874
#
_entry.id   d25195c55bec9002128feff65b05c874
#
_cell.length_a   1.000
_cell.length_b   1.000
_cell.length_c   1.000
_cell.angle_alpha   90.00
_cell.angle_beta   90.00
_cell.angle_gamma   90.00
#
_symmetry.space_group_name_H-M   'P 1'
#
loop_
_entity.id
_entity.type
_entity.pdbx_description
1 polymer ?
#
loop_
_entity_poly.entity_id
_entity_poly.type
_entity_poly.pdbx_seq_one_letter_code
_entity_poly.pdbx_strand_id
1 'polypeptide(L)'
;MAKNITMDELLTIIDSLPYNKFKEIIDHYSATNKADFENEMELMVTASLQQKLLKLGINSTCPYCNSDRVIKKGKRKHIQVLLCKDCNKKFTPFTNTILEKTRWHWDIWIKVLEMTINNYPIKSMVNVLVDDYGCVGINYKTVWLWRMKLIHALASLPQPVLTGIIQVDETFIRESQKGSRELVSYLSKEDKRKPRYGRRPSKYGVMGPEFATVVTAIDNRGYSVCKVSSLGKLTKELFVDLFENHLNNPAYICSDANDVYENYCNLFNIPHYEKPSNYVTVLEKNGYETPDWSNPAAAKITEEKNNKILENLYNADMIDKITNRGHMKYKDFADLKEKNGLSLARVNELHSDIKNFIYGEMTNVSTKYLQDYIGYFTYIRNWRVKNGRYPNSQKDTETIFIEILKSKVNYTITEVDNQELELPKPTSRYVTILKEETEKARKATSNRYFKFGEEDGVKTFNKREYLLDQPKSKLYAIAKECKMKHYRQLALWSLVSEILKQPNIDEIIYKLLADDRHYKIDEEDLEAIKAGKYI
;
A
#
# COMPACT_ATOMS: atom_id res chain seq x y z
N MET A 1 -28.94 31.48 48.93
CA MET A 1 -27.50 31.29 49.19
C MET A 1 -26.88 30.73 47.88
N ALA A 2 -26.09 31.52 47.17
CA ALA A 2 -25.38 31.06 45.98
C ALA A 2 -24.31 30.04 46.45
N LYS A 3 -24.36 28.81 45.96
CA LYS A 3 -23.31 27.84 46.19
C LYS A 3 -22.02 28.36 45.52
N ASN A 4 -20.98 28.58 46.32
CA ASN A 4 -19.67 28.90 45.76
C ASN A 4 -19.19 27.68 44.97
N ILE A 5 -19.30 27.78 43.66
CA ILE A 5 -18.77 26.75 42.73
C ILE A 5 -17.26 26.93 42.70
N THR A 6 -16.50 25.88 42.94
CA THR A 6 -15.05 25.91 42.81
C THR A 6 -14.65 26.01 41.32
N MET A 7 -13.46 26.52 41.02
CA MET A 7 -12.97 26.64 39.65
C MET A 7 -12.93 25.28 38.92
N ASP A 8 -12.65 24.20 39.65
CA ASP A 8 -12.62 22.83 39.09
C ASP A 8 -14.03 22.31 38.74
N GLU A 9 -15.05 22.67 39.56
CA GLU A 9 -16.47 22.38 39.26
C GLU A 9 -16.95 23.20 38.05
N LEU A 10 -16.57 24.46 37.95
CA LEU A 10 -16.88 25.32 36.80
C LEU A 10 -16.26 24.79 35.52
N LEU A 11 -15.00 24.41 35.55
CA LEU A 11 -14.30 23.81 34.39
C LEU A 11 -14.93 22.48 33.98
N THR A 12 -15.40 21.69 34.95
CA THR A 12 -16.09 20.42 34.65
C THR A 12 -17.44 20.67 33.96
N ILE A 13 -18.17 21.72 34.40
CA ILE A 13 -19.44 22.13 33.76
C ILE A 13 -19.17 22.64 32.33
N ILE A 14 -18.18 23.49 32.14
CA ILE A 14 -17.80 24.05 30.84
C ILE A 14 -17.39 22.91 29.88
N ASP A 15 -16.60 21.94 30.33
CA ASP A 15 -16.19 20.77 29.56
C ASP A 15 -17.34 19.82 29.18
N SER A 16 -18.47 19.90 29.91
CA SER A 16 -19.67 19.09 29.62
C SER A 16 -20.68 19.79 28.70
N LEU A 17 -20.52 21.09 28.45
CA LEU A 17 -21.43 21.84 27.58
C LEU A 17 -21.11 21.62 26.09
N PRO A 18 -22.14 21.41 25.25
CA PRO A 18 -22.00 21.54 23.81
C PRO A 18 -21.49 22.92 23.42
N TYR A 19 -20.62 23.01 22.40
CA TYR A 19 -19.99 24.27 21.99
C TYR A 19 -20.98 25.40 21.69
N ASN A 20 -22.15 25.12 21.12
CA ASN A 20 -23.19 26.10 20.85
C ASN A 20 -23.73 26.76 22.13
N LYS A 21 -23.94 25.98 23.19
CA LYS A 21 -24.36 26.53 24.49
C LYS A 21 -23.23 27.29 25.18
N PHE A 22 -22.00 26.81 25.02
CA PHE A 22 -20.84 27.55 25.50
C PHE A 22 -20.69 28.89 24.77
N LYS A 23 -20.94 28.90 23.43
CA LYS A 23 -20.97 30.14 22.65
C LYS A 23 -22.06 31.12 23.09
N GLU A 24 -23.27 30.64 23.35
CA GLU A 24 -24.36 31.46 23.87
C GLU A 24 -24.00 32.15 25.21
N ILE A 25 -23.32 31.44 26.09
CA ILE A 25 -22.82 32.00 27.37
C ILE A 25 -21.75 33.07 27.08
N ILE A 26 -20.83 32.79 26.16
CA ILE A 26 -19.80 33.75 25.72
C ILE A 26 -20.42 35.01 25.13
N ASP A 27 -21.35 34.84 24.19
CA ASP A 27 -22.00 35.97 23.51
C ASP A 27 -22.82 36.83 24.51
N HIS A 28 -23.46 36.22 25.49
CA HIS A 28 -24.18 36.92 26.54
C HIS A 28 -23.25 37.75 27.45
N TYR A 29 -22.09 37.21 27.82
CA TYR A 29 -21.12 37.91 28.68
C TYR A 29 -20.27 38.92 27.90
N SER A 30 -19.96 38.68 26.63
CA SER A 30 -19.18 39.60 25.78
C SER A 30 -19.93 40.90 25.47
N ALA A 31 -21.24 40.88 25.50
CA ALA A 31 -22.08 42.08 25.36
C ALA A 31 -21.93 43.05 26.53
N THR A 32 -21.50 42.56 27.71
CA THR A 32 -21.45 43.35 28.95
C THR A 32 -20.05 43.88 29.32
N ASN A 33 -18.93 43.18 28.95
CA ASN A 33 -17.55 43.61 29.31
C ASN A 33 -16.51 43.05 28.31
N LYS A 34 -16.38 43.68 27.15
CA LYS A 34 -15.68 43.12 26.00
C LYS A 34 -14.16 42.85 26.14
N ALA A 35 -13.42 43.67 26.84
CA ALA A 35 -11.95 43.58 26.88
C ALA A 35 -11.40 42.64 27.97
N ASP A 36 -12.03 42.60 29.13
CA ASP A 36 -11.63 41.74 30.25
C ASP A 36 -12.09 40.30 29.99
N PHE A 37 -13.24 40.16 29.34
CA PHE A 37 -13.83 38.87 29.04
C PHE A 37 -13.04 38.05 27.99
N GLU A 38 -12.52 38.67 26.93
CA GLU A 38 -11.70 37.98 25.94
C GLU A 38 -10.40 37.39 26.54
N ASN A 39 -9.81 38.13 27.50
CA ASN A 39 -8.62 37.64 28.22
C ASN A 39 -8.95 36.50 29.20
N GLU A 40 -10.06 36.59 29.93
CA GLU A 40 -10.49 35.54 30.89
C GLU A 40 -10.93 34.28 30.17
N MET A 41 -11.56 34.40 29.00
CA MET A 41 -11.97 33.26 28.17
C MET A 41 -10.77 32.50 27.55
N GLU A 42 -9.77 33.20 27.01
CA GLU A 42 -8.53 32.57 26.56
C GLU A 42 -7.85 31.79 27.68
N LEU A 43 -7.94 32.32 28.89
CA LEU A 43 -7.50 31.72 30.15
C LEU A 43 -8.19 30.40 30.47
N MET A 44 -9.53 30.40 30.45
CA MET A 44 -10.34 29.22 30.78
C MET A 44 -10.15 28.11 29.76
N VAL A 45 -10.18 28.43 28.46
CA VAL A 45 -9.95 27.47 27.36
C VAL A 45 -8.59 26.80 27.49
N THR A 46 -7.56 27.60 27.74
CA THR A 46 -6.19 27.07 27.84
C THR A 46 -6.02 26.22 29.11
N ALA A 47 -6.65 26.59 30.22
CA ALA A 47 -6.61 25.82 31.45
C ALA A 47 -7.35 24.47 31.31
N SER A 48 -8.52 24.46 30.68
CA SER A 48 -9.31 23.26 30.42
C SER A 48 -8.53 22.27 29.52
N LEU A 49 -7.95 22.73 28.42
CA LEU A 49 -7.10 21.90 27.54
C LEU A 49 -5.91 21.31 28.30
N GLN A 50 -5.23 22.10 29.14
CA GLN A 50 -4.10 21.60 29.92
C GLN A 50 -4.52 20.50 30.88
N GLN A 51 -5.63 20.67 31.59
CA GLN A 51 -6.12 19.66 32.53
C GLN A 51 -6.51 18.37 31.81
N LYS A 52 -7.18 18.44 30.64
CA LYS A 52 -7.47 17.26 29.82
C LYS A 52 -6.19 16.51 29.41
N LEU A 53 -5.19 17.21 28.93
CA LEU A 53 -3.92 16.59 28.53
C LEU A 53 -3.21 15.92 29.71
N LEU A 54 -3.19 16.58 30.86
CA LEU A 54 -2.57 16.03 32.09
C LEU A 54 -3.34 14.80 32.61
N LYS A 55 -4.69 14.83 32.62
CA LYS A 55 -5.53 13.67 32.97
C LYS A 55 -5.33 12.49 32.05
N LEU A 56 -5.06 12.74 30.76
CA LEU A 56 -4.73 11.70 29.76
C LEU A 56 -3.28 11.20 29.86
N GLY A 57 -2.48 11.76 30.78
CA GLY A 57 -1.05 11.41 30.92
C GLY A 57 -0.18 11.94 29.79
N ILE A 58 -0.68 12.85 28.95
CA ILE A 58 0.10 13.42 27.84
C ILE A 58 1.10 14.41 28.42
N ASN A 59 2.39 14.21 28.07
CA ASN A 59 3.50 14.98 28.64
C ASN A 59 3.59 14.96 30.19
N SER A 60 3.15 13.88 30.82
CA SER A 60 3.48 13.58 32.22
C SER A 60 4.98 13.26 32.38
N THR A 61 5.62 12.72 31.33
CA THR A 61 7.05 12.53 31.20
C THR A 61 7.64 13.59 30.25
N CYS A 62 8.95 13.77 30.31
CA CYS A 62 9.66 14.71 29.45
C CYS A 62 9.58 14.28 27.95
N PRO A 63 9.09 15.13 27.03
CA PRO A 63 8.98 14.80 25.62
C PRO A 63 10.34 14.75 24.89
N TYR A 64 11.45 15.10 25.56
CA TYR A 64 12.79 15.14 24.96
C TYR A 64 13.70 13.98 25.39
N CYS A 65 13.53 13.46 26.61
CA CYS A 65 14.37 12.38 27.14
C CYS A 65 13.59 11.28 27.87
N ASN A 66 12.26 11.32 27.81
CA ASN A 66 11.33 10.38 28.44
C ASN A 66 11.44 10.23 29.98
N SER A 67 12.18 11.11 30.65
CA SER A 67 12.30 11.09 32.11
C SER A 67 10.96 11.45 32.79
N ASP A 68 10.67 10.78 33.89
CA ASP A 68 9.53 11.06 34.79
C ASP A 68 9.84 12.17 35.81
N ARG A 69 11.13 12.58 35.94
CA ARG A 69 11.58 13.63 36.87
C ARG A 69 11.21 15.03 36.39
N VAL A 70 9.89 15.27 36.28
CA VAL A 70 9.30 16.53 35.79
C VAL A 70 8.73 17.34 36.94
N ILE A 71 9.05 18.62 36.96
CA ILE A 71 8.52 19.58 37.98
C ILE A 71 7.81 20.75 37.30
N LYS A 72 6.84 21.36 38.02
CA LYS A 72 6.22 22.60 37.60
C LYS A 72 7.19 23.76 37.79
N LYS A 73 7.43 24.56 36.73
CA LYS A 73 8.38 25.69 36.70
C LYS A 73 7.68 27.03 36.48
N GLY A 74 6.50 27.21 37.07
CA GLY A 74 5.71 28.43 36.90
C GLY A 74 4.80 28.40 35.68
N LYS A 75 4.20 29.53 35.35
CA LYS A 75 3.30 29.68 34.21
C LYS A 75 3.84 30.73 33.24
N ARG A 76 3.63 30.52 31.95
CA ARG A 76 3.87 31.51 30.89
C ARG A 76 2.52 31.94 30.35
N LYS A 77 2.10 33.18 30.62
CA LYS A 77 0.69 33.56 30.58
C LYS A 77 -0.11 32.58 31.45
N HIS A 78 -0.95 31.75 30.88
CA HIS A 78 -1.80 30.81 31.62
C HIS A 78 -1.35 29.34 31.43
N ILE A 79 -0.38 29.10 30.56
CA ILE A 79 0.11 27.77 30.26
C ILE A 79 1.12 27.32 31.31
N GLN A 80 0.87 26.16 31.94
CA GLN A 80 1.79 25.53 32.86
C GLN A 80 3.09 25.19 32.15
N VAL A 81 4.19 25.74 32.61
CA VAL A 81 5.54 25.35 32.17
C VAL A 81 6.05 24.21 33.03
N LEU A 82 6.53 23.16 32.42
CA LEU A 82 7.15 22.01 33.03
C LEU A 82 8.65 22.06 32.79
N LEU A 83 9.45 21.54 33.69
CA LEU A 83 10.89 21.43 33.60
C LEU A 83 11.31 20.00 33.90
N CYS A 84 12.04 19.38 32.98
CA CYS A 84 12.70 18.11 33.23
C CYS A 84 13.98 18.33 34.05
N LYS A 85 14.15 17.60 35.17
CA LYS A 85 15.36 17.68 36.01
C LYS A 85 16.57 17.01 35.36
N ASP A 86 16.38 16.05 34.45
CA ASP A 86 17.46 15.29 33.86
C ASP A 86 18.07 15.99 32.63
N CYS A 87 17.25 16.45 31.67
CA CYS A 87 17.75 17.15 30.49
C CYS A 87 17.68 18.68 30.58
N ASN A 88 17.15 19.23 31.68
CA ASN A 88 16.99 20.66 31.96
C ASN A 88 16.19 21.45 30.89
N LYS A 89 15.37 20.75 30.07
CA LYS A 89 14.53 21.39 29.06
C LYS A 89 13.16 21.74 29.62
N LYS A 90 12.66 22.91 29.21
CA LYS A 90 11.30 23.38 29.53
C LYS A 90 10.35 22.95 28.43
N PHE A 91 9.12 22.58 28.81
CA PHE A 91 8.05 22.20 27.90
C PHE A 91 6.67 22.50 28.50
N THR A 92 5.63 22.28 27.73
CA THR A 92 4.23 22.47 28.15
C THR A 92 3.43 21.18 27.87
N PRO A 93 2.22 21.02 28.42
CA PRO A 93 1.36 19.89 28.07
C PRO A 93 1.06 19.75 26.56
N PHE A 94 1.17 20.85 25.79
CA PHE A 94 0.92 20.86 24.36
C PHE A 94 2.16 20.51 23.50
N THR A 95 3.34 20.47 24.11
CA THR A 95 4.61 20.24 23.37
C THR A 95 4.60 18.91 22.63
N ASN A 96 5.01 18.89 21.37
CA ASN A 96 5.03 17.74 20.47
C ASN A 96 3.66 17.10 20.22
N THR A 97 2.57 17.84 20.39
CA THR A 97 1.24 17.40 19.97
C THR A 97 0.71 18.29 18.85
N ILE A 98 -0.34 17.85 18.16
CA ILE A 98 -1.00 18.66 17.13
C ILE A 98 -1.56 19.99 17.68
N LEU A 99 -1.74 20.07 19.00
CA LEU A 99 -2.20 21.28 19.70
C LEU A 99 -1.06 22.23 20.08
N GLU A 100 0.20 21.93 19.71
CA GLU A 100 1.31 22.83 19.99
C GLU A 100 1.09 24.19 19.30
N LYS A 101 1.19 25.27 20.11
CA LYS A 101 0.96 26.66 19.66
C LYS A 101 -0.46 26.93 19.16
N THR A 102 -1.44 26.02 19.42
CA THR A 102 -2.84 26.32 19.11
C THR A 102 -3.39 27.39 20.04
N ARG A 103 -4.28 28.21 19.49
CA ARG A 103 -5.14 29.18 20.24
C ARG A 103 -6.62 28.77 20.18
N TRP A 104 -6.91 27.67 19.49
CA TRP A 104 -8.26 27.24 19.26
C TRP A 104 -8.70 26.18 20.26
N HIS A 105 -9.98 26.22 20.60
CA HIS A 105 -10.58 25.27 21.55
C HIS A 105 -10.50 23.83 21.02
N TRP A 106 -10.46 22.87 21.92
CA TRP A 106 -10.43 21.43 21.67
C TRP A 106 -11.55 20.98 20.73
N ASP A 107 -12.79 21.47 20.91
CA ASP A 107 -13.95 21.05 20.12
C ASP A 107 -13.82 21.43 18.64
N ILE A 108 -13.12 22.53 18.34
CA ILE A 108 -12.84 22.94 16.97
C ILE A 108 -11.96 21.90 16.27
N TRP A 109 -10.94 21.39 16.96
CA TRP A 109 -10.10 20.34 16.43
C TRP A 109 -10.84 19.01 16.24
N ILE A 110 -11.72 18.64 17.19
CA ILE A 110 -12.60 17.48 17.08
C ILE A 110 -13.53 17.65 15.88
N LYS A 111 -14.11 18.84 15.70
CA LYS A 111 -14.97 19.12 14.55
C LYS A 111 -14.22 19.07 13.21
N VAL A 112 -13.00 19.57 13.14
CA VAL A 112 -12.15 19.45 11.95
C VAL A 112 -11.83 17.97 11.66
N LEU A 113 -11.58 17.16 12.69
CA LEU A 113 -11.37 15.72 12.53
C LEU A 113 -12.66 15.02 12.05
N GLU A 114 -13.82 15.31 12.64
CA GLU A 114 -15.11 14.78 12.21
C GLU A 114 -15.39 15.09 10.73
N MET A 115 -15.22 16.34 10.32
CA MET A 115 -15.39 16.75 8.93
C MET A 115 -14.35 16.09 8.00
N THR A 116 -13.14 15.83 8.51
CA THR A 116 -12.10 15.12 7.75
C THR A 116 -12.49 13.66 7.53
N ILE A 117 -12.97 12.98 8.57
CA ILE A 117 -13.45 11.59 8.50
C ILE A 117 -14.63 11.46 7.53
N ASN A 118 -15.52 12.44 7.50
CA ASN A 118 -16.68 12.49 6.61
C ASN A 118 -16.37 13.09 5.22
N ASN A 119 -15.08 13.27 4.89
CA ASN A 119 -14.61 13.74 3.58
C ASN A 119 -15.19 15.09 3.12
N TYR A 120 -15.48 15.99 4.04
CA TYR A 120 -15.98 17.33 3.69
C TYR A 120 -14.98 18.08 2.80
N PRO A 121 -15.46 18.77 1.74
CA PRO A 121 -14.62 19.68 0.99
C PRO A 121 -14.08 20.80 1.89
N ILE A 122 -12.82 21.20 1.70
CA ILE A 122 -12.19 22.23 2.56
C ILE A 122 -13.00 23.53 2.61
N LYS A 123 -13.60 23.92 1.49
CA LYS A 123 -14.47 25.13 1.45
C LYS A 123 -15.67 25.00 2.39
N SER A 124 -16.31 23.84 2.40
CA SER A 124 -17.43 23.56 3.31
C SER A 124 -16.97 23.53 4.77
N MET A 125 -15.79 23.00 5.06
CA MET A 125 -15.21 23.02 6.40
C MET A 125 -14.98 24.47 6.88
N VAL A 126 -14.47 25.36 6.02
CA VAL A 126 -14.28 26.78 6.36
C VAL A 126 -15.62 27.42 6.71
N ASN A 127 -16.65 27.20 5.89
CA ASN A 127 -17.98 27.77 6.14
C ASN A 127 -18.52 27.30 7.51
N VAL A 128 -18.52 26.00 7.78
CA VAL A 128 -18.97 25.46 9.09
C VAL A 128 -18.18 26.06 10.25
N LEU A 129 -16.86 26.19 10.13
CA LEU A 129 -16.04 26.75 11.20
C LEU A 129 -16.29 28.25 11.43
N VAL A 130 -16.61 29.01 10.39
CA VAL A 130 -16.94 30.43 10.49
C VAL A 130 -18.37 30.62 11.01
N ASP A 131 -19.34 29.93 10.40
CA ASP A 131 -20.76 30.16 10.64
C ASP A 131 -21.22 29.56 11.98
N ASP A 132 -20.81 28.31 12.28
CA ASP A 132 -21.29 27.58 13.45
C ASP A 132 -20.38 27.75 14.67
N TYR A 133 -19.06 27.94 14.44
CA TYR A 133 -18.05 27.98 15.51
C TYR A 133 -17.41 29.37 15.72
N GLY A 134 -17.79 30.36 14.93
CA GLY A 134 -17.29 31.73 15.06
C GLY A 134 -15.79 31.89 14.83
N CYS A 135 -15.17 31.00 14.01
CA CYS A 135 -13.75 31.04 13.70
C CYS A 135 -13.44 32.18 12.69
N VAL A 136 -13.68 33.43 13.11
CA VAL A 136 -13.45 34.58 12.22
C VAL A 136 -12.00 34.68 11.79
N GLY A 137 -11.80 34.93 10.48
CA GLY A 137 -10.47 35.07 9.86
C GLY A 137 -9.76 33.76 9.52
N ILE A 138 -10.41 32.61 9.73
CA ILE A 138 -9.89 31.33 9.25
C ILE A 138 -10.00 31.28 7.72
N ASN A 139 -8.99 30.75 7.08
CA ASN A 139 -8.95 30.66 5.61
C ASN A 139 -8.74 29.22 5.13
N TYR A 140 -8.95 29.01 3.84
CA TYR A 140 -8.81 27.71 3.18
C TYR A 140 -7.45 27.03 3.45
N LYS A 141 -6.33 27.78 3.38
CA LYS A 141 -4.99 27.22 3.63
C LYS A 141 -4.84 26.73 5.07
N THR A 142 -5.36 27.47 6.04
CA THR A 142 -5.30 27.10 7.46
C THR A 142 -6.05 25.78 7.71
N VAL A 143 -7.28 25.67 7.21
CA VAL A 143 -8.09 24.45 7.38
C VAL A 143 -7.46 23.26 6.66
N TRP A 144 -6.90 23.48 5.46
CA TRP A 144 -6.15 22.45 4.74
C TRP A 144 -4.93 21.97 5.54
N LEU A 145 -4.16 22.88 6.12
CA LEU A 145 -3.01 22.53 6.97
C LEU A 145 -3.44 21.74 8.22
N TRP A 146 -4.54 22.11 8.86
CA TRP A 146 -5.06 21.35 10.00
C TRP A 146 -5.48 19.94 9.60
N ARG A 147 -6.17 19.81 8.47
CA ARG A 147 -6.52 18.51 7.89
C ARG A 147 -5.29 17.66 7.63
N MET A 148 -4.22 18.24 7.05
CA MET A 148 -2.98 17.52 6.80
C MET A 148 -2.29 17.08 8.10
N LYS A 149 -2.27 17.90 9.13
CA LYS A 149 -1.77 17.52 10.46
C LYS A 149 -2.50 16.31 11.04
N LEU A 150 -3.83 16.30 10.94
CA LEU A 150 -4.67 15.20 11.43
C LEU A 150 -4.46 13.92 10.61
N ILE A 151 -4.44 14.02 9.29
CA ILE A 151 -4.19 12.90 8.38
C ILE A 151 -2.82 12.28 8.66
N HIS A 152 -1.76 13.09 8.76
CA HIS A 152 -0.42 12.63 9.07
C HIS A 152 -0.33 11.95 10.44
N ALA A 153 -0.96 12.54 11.45
CA ALA A 153 -0.99 11.96 12.79
C ALA A 153 -1.70 10.59 12.80
N LEU A 154 -2.83 10.46 12.09
CA LEU A 154 -3.54 9.19 11.94
C LEU A 154 -2.74 8.15 11.16
N ALA A 155 -2.07 8.56 10.08
CA ALA A 155 -1.20 7.70 9.29
C ALA A 155 0.01 7.17 10.08
N SER A 156 0.46 7.93 11.08
CA SER A 156 1.58 7.59 11.96
C SER A 156 1.20 6.69 13.13
N LEU A 157 -0.09 6.45 13.38
CA LEU A 157 -0.53 5.53 14.43
C LEU A 157 -0.12 4.08 14.10
N PRO A 158 0.13 3.25 15.15
CA PRO A 158 0.49 1.86 14.96
C PRO A 158 -0.53 1.13 14.10
N GLN A 159 -0.06 0.45 13.07
CA GLN A 159 -0.89 -0.39 12.22
C GLN A 159 -1.03 -1.79 12.82
N PRO A 160 -2.11 -2.53 12.52
CA PRO A 160 -2.32 -3.86 13.05
C PRO A 160 -1.28 -4.84 12.52
N VAL A 161 -1.04 -5.88 13.29
CA VAL A 161 -0.33 -7.07 12.84
C VAL A 161 -1.34 -8.04 12.24
N LEU A 162 -1.11 -8.45 11.01
CA LEU A 162 -1.97 -9.37 10.26
C LEU A 162 -1.64 -10.81 10.63
N THR A 163 -2.66 -11.67 10.66
CA THR A 163 -2.53 -13.08 11.06
C THR A 163 -3.46 -13.97 10.24
N GLY A 164 -3.24 -15.28 10.26
CA GLY A 164 -4.08 -16.25 9.57
C GLY A 164 -3.82 -16.28 8.07
N ILE A 165 -4.87 -16.25 7.26
CA ILE A 165 -4.77 -16.22 5.80
C ILE A 165 -4.68 -14.76 5.36
N ILE A 166 -3.59 -14.39 4.70
CA ILE A 166 -3.30 -13.04 4.27
C ILE A 166 -3.26 -12.99 2.73
N GLN A 167 -4.00 -12.06 2.15
CA GLN A 167 -3.94 -11.77 0.71
C GLN A 167 -3.07 -10.56 0.49
N VAL A 168 -2.12 -10.64 -0.44
CA VAL A 168 -1.16 -9.57 -0.75
C VAL A 168 -1.13 -9.31 -2.25
N ASP A 169 -1.11 -8.04 -2.65
CA ASP A 169 -1.01 -7.63 -4.05
C ASP A 169 -0.63 -6.15 -4.15
N GLU A 170 -0.24 -5.66 -5.33
CA GLU A 170 0.06 -4.27 -5.59
C GLU A 170 -1.06 -3.56 -6.34
N THR A 171 -1.32 -2.32 -5.99
CA THR A 171 -2.14 -1.42 -6.80
C THR A 171 -1.35 -0.18 -7.19
N PHE A 172 -1.67 0.35 -8.37
CA PHE A 172 -0.93 1.45 -8.99
C PHE A 172 -1.78 2.72 -8.97
N ILE A 173 -1.24 3.76 -8.35
CA ILE A 173 -1.83 5.10 -8.31
C ILE A 173 -1.00 6.02 -9.21
N ARG A 174 -1.66 6.68 -10.17
CA ARG A 174 -0.95 7.56 -11.09
C ARG A 174 -0.25 8.68 -10.34
N GLU A 175 1.05 8.89 -10.65
CA GLU A 175 1.84 9.98 -10.09
C GLU A 175 1.17 11.33 -10.38
N SER A 176 1.06 12.15 -9.34
CA SER A 176 0.43 13.47 -9.37
C SER A 176 1.23 14.48 -8.58
N GLN A 177 1.38 15.67 -9.14
CA GLN A 177 1.93 16.83 -8.46
C GLN A 177 0.85 17.90 -8.29
N LYS A 178 -0.36 17.47 -7.91
CA LYS A 178 -1.51 18.35 -7.66
C LYS A 178 -1.13 19.50 -6.72
N GLY A 179 -1.41 20.72 -7.14
CA GLY A 179 -1.11 21.94 -6.39
C GLY A 179 0.28 22.54 -6.65
N SER A 180 1.18 21.84 -7.34
CA SER A 180 2.46 22.41 -7.78
C SER A 180 2.31 23.20 -9.08
N ARG A 181 3.00 24.33 -9.15
CA ARG A 181 3.15 25.11 -10.38
C ARG A 181 4.37 24.69 -11.18
N GLU A 182 5.39 24.19 -10.50
CA GLU A 182 6.61 23.67 -11.10
C GLU A 182 6.57 22.13 -11.05
N LEU A 183 6.44 21.51 -12.21
CA LEU A 183 6.38 20.07 -12.33
C LEU A 183 7.78 19.52 -12.56
N VAL A 184 8.20 18.58 -11.72
CA VAL A 184 9.52 17.95 -11.77
C VAL A 184 9.38 16.52 -12.26
N SER A 185 10.32 16.06 -13.09
CA SER A 185 10.41 14.66 -13.47
C SER A 185 11.05 13.87 -12.31
N TYR A 186 10.45 12.74 -11.92
CA TYR A 186 11.07 11.86 -10.93
C TYR A 186 12.16 10.94 -11.51
N LEU A 187 12.29 10.92 -12.84
CA LEU A 187 13.39 10.24 -13.53
C LEU A 187 14.68 11.07 -13.46
N SER A 188 14.54 12.39 -13.54
CA SER A 188 15.62 13.35 -13.34
C SER A 188 15.07 14.53 -12.55
N LYS A 189 15.60 14.81 -11.36
CA LYS A 189 15.14 15.92 -10.52
C LYS A 189 15.38 17.30 -11.14
N GLU A 190 16.26 17.39 -12.13
CA GLU A 190 16.60 18.61 -12.84
C GLU A 190 15.66 18.90 -14.02
N ASP A 191 14.98 17.85 -14.54
CA ASP A 191 14.11 17.99 -15.70
C ASP A 191 12.70 18.40 -15.31
N LYS A 192 12.19 19.46 -15.93
CA LYS A 192 10.78 19.84 -15.83
C LYS A 192 9.94 18.93 -16.72
N ARG A 193 8.84 18.41 -16.19
CA ARG A 193 7.89 17.64 -16.99
C ARG A 193 6.69 18.49 -17.42
N LYS A 194 6.11 18.15 -18.57
CA LYS A 194 4.85 18.74 -19.03
C LYS A 194 3.66 18.23 -18.20
N PRO A 195 2.62 19.08 -18.01
CA PRO A 195 1.37 18.63 -17.41
C PRO A 195 0.78 17.41 -18.15
N ARG A 196 0.25 16.47 -17.39
CA ARG A 196 -0.50 15.34 -17.94
C ARG A 196 -1.98 15.62 -17.78
N TYR A 197 -2.68 15.71 -18.91
CA TYR A 197 -4.11 15.93 -18.93
C TYR A 197 -4.84 14.66 -19.38
N GLY A 198 -5.93 14.32 -18.69
CA GLY A 198 -6.77 13.19 -19.05
C GLY A 198 -6.13 11.82 -18.83
N ARG A 199 -6.75 10.79 -19.41
CA ARG A 199 -6.33 9.37 -19.30
C ARG A 199 -5.34 8.98 -20.41
N ARG A 200 -4.28 9.73 -20.59
CA ARG A 200 -3.26 9.35 -21.59
C ARG A 200 -2.56 8.05 -21.16
N PRO A 201 -2.32 7.12 -22.08
CA PRO A 201 -1.55 5.91 -21.77
C PRO A 201 -0.14 6.27 -21.29
N SER A 202 0.39 5.48 -20.36
CA SER A 202 1.77 5.62 -19.91
C SER A 202 2.73 5.13 -20.99
N LYS A 203 3.87 5.81 -21.14
CA LYS A 203 4.95 5.38 -22.05
C LYS A 203 5.58 4.06 -21.59
N TYR A 204 5.62 3.82 -20.28
CA TYR A 204 6.32 2.68 -19.66
C TYR A 204 5.37 1.63 -19.06
N GLY A 205 4.06 1.73 -19.34
CA GLY A 205 3.05 0.88 -18.69
C GLY A 205 2.84 1.23 -17.21
N VAL A 206 2.11 0.40 -16.48
CA VAL A 206 1.79 0.63 -15.04
C VAL A 206 2.99 0.43 -14.12
N MET A 207 3.99 -0.35 -14.53
CA MET A 207 5.24 -0.55 -13.78
C MET A 207 6.29 0.54 -14.04
N GLY A 208 5.93 1.60 -14.75
CA GLY A 208 6.81 2.74 -15.00
C GLY A 208 6.74 3.79 -13.90
N PRO A 209 7.70 4.74 -13.86
CA PRO A 209 7.80 5.77 -12.83
C PRO A 209 6.64 6.79 -12.87
N GLU A 210 5.69 6.61 -13.79
CA GLU A 210 4.46 7.40 -13.87
C GLU A 210 3.38 6.91 -12.90
N PHE A 211 3.64 5.83 -12.16
CA PHE A 211 2.75 5.28 -11.15
C PHE A 211 3.48 5.07 -9.83
N ALA A 212 2.84 5.45 -8.74
CA ALA A 212 3.23 5.05 -7.40
C ALA A 212 2.63 3.67 -7.11
N THR A 213 3.47 2.75 -6.67
CA THR A 213 3.08 1.40 -6.29
C THR A 213 2.70 1.38 -4.82
N VAL A 214 1.47 0.99 -4.56
CA VAL A 214 0.94 0.79 -3.20
C VAL A 214 0.81 -0.71 -2.98
N VAL A 215 1.63 -1.24 -2.10
CA VAL A 215 1.55 -2.64 -1.67
C VAL A 215 0.49 -2.75 -0.58
N THR A 216 -0.38 -3.72 -0.71
CA THR A 216 -1.51 -3.94 0.17
C THR A 216 -1.52 -5.38 0.69
N ALA A 217 -1.81 -5.53 1.97
CA ALA A 217 -2.04 -6.82 2.60
C ALA A 217 -3.33 -6.75 3.41
N ILE A 218 -4.14 -7.80 3.35
CA ILE A 218 -5.39 -7.91 4.09
C ILE A 218 -5.56 -9.33 4.64
N ASP A 219 -5.92 -9.45 5.91
CA ASP A 219 -6.14 -10.74 6.53
C ASP A 219 -7.62 -11.20 6.44
N ASN A 220 -7.88 -12.43 6.85
CA ASN A 220 -9.22 -13.01 6.84
C ASN A 220 -10.20 -12.38 7.84
N ARG A 221 -9.71 -11.57 8.79
CA ARG A 221 -10.54 -10.75 9.70
C ARG A 221 -10.93 -9.42 9.08
N GLY A 222 -10.28 -9.01 7.97
CA GLY A 222 -10.49 -7.76 7.28
C GLY A 222 -9.52 -6.63 7.65
N TYR A 223 -8.58 -6.85 8.59
CA TYR A 223 -7.53 -5.88 8.88
C TYR A 223 -6.57 -5.77 7.69
N SER A 224 -6.14 -4.57 7.42
CA SER A 224 -5.28 -4.28 6.27
C SER A 224 -4.07 -3.42 6.64
N VAL A 225 -3.01 -3.58 5.87
CA VAL A 225 -1.80 -2.74 5.87
C VAL A 225 -1.52 -2.32 4.44
N CYS A 226 -1.37 -1.02 4.21
CA CYS A 226 -1.12 -0.45 2.89
C CYS A 226 0.08 0.48 2.97
N LYS A 227 1.06 0.29 2.10
CA LYS A 227 2.31 1.05 2.07
C LYS A 227 2.65 1.50 0.66
N VAL A 228 3.00 2.76 0.50
CA VAL A 228 3.63 3.25 -0.74
C VAL A 228 5.07 2.75 -0.78
N SER A 229 5.42 1.96 -1.77
CA SER A 229 6.74 1.31 -1.86
C SER A 229 7.69 2.01 -2.83
N SER A 230 7.23 2.34 -4.01
CA SER A 230 8.11 2.80 -5.09
C SER A 230 7.35 3.65 -6.11
N LEU A 231 8.08 4.25 -7.05
CA LEU A 231 7.53 4.66 -8.34
C LEU A 231 7.88 3.57 -9.36
N GLY A 232 6.87 2.84 -9.82
CA GLY A 232 7.03 1.72 -10.74
C GLY A 232 7.17 0.38 -10.02
N LYS A 233 8.14 -0.45 -10.42
CA LYS A 233 8.26 -1.84 -9.96
C LYS A 233 8.57 -1.96 -8.46
N LEU A 234 7.86 -2.85 -7.77
CA LEU A 234 8.20 -3.32 -6.43
C LEU A 234 9.44 -4.22 -6.48
N THR A 235 10.32 -4.13 -5.48
CA THR A 235 11.44 -5.06 -5.29
C THR A 235 11.21 -5.93 -4.05
N LYS A 236 11.80 -7.12 -4.05
CA LYS A 236 11.69 -8.07 -2.94
C LYS A 236 12.23 -7.52 -1.63
N GLU A 237 13.33 -6.78 -1.70
CA GLU A 237 13.95 -6.15 -0.54
C GLU A 237 13.02 -5.11 0.11
N LEU A 238 12.34 -4.32 -0.71
CA LEU A 238 11.36 -3.33 -0.21
C LEU A 238 10.16 -4.01 0.42
N PHE A 239 9.67 -5.10 -0.17
CA PHE A 239 8.54 -5.82 0.39
C PHE A 239 8.85 -6.39 1.78
N VAL A 240 10.02 -7.03 1.94
CA VAL A 240 10.47 -7.57 3.23
C VAL A 240 10.52 -6.46 4.27
N ASP A 241 11.21 -5.36 3.95
CA ASP A 241 11.41 -4.24 4.89
C ASP A 241 10.08 -3.58 5.32
N LEU A 242 9.14 -3.45 4.39
CA LEU A 242 7.84 -2.83 4.65
C LEU A 242 6.87 -3.71 5.45
N PHE A 243 6.97 -5.04 5.32
CA PHE A 243 5.95 -5.94 5.84
C PHE A 243 6.43 -6.90 6.93
N GLU A 244 7.74 -7.05 7.18
CA GLU A 244 8.28 -7.95 8.22
C GLU A 244 7.56 -7.80 9.57
N ASN A 245 7.38 -6.57 10.04
CA ASN A 245 6.78 -6.28 11.34
C ASN A 245 5.23 -6.30 11.33
N HIS A 246 4.62 -6.49 10.16
CA HIS A 246 3.17 -6.47 9.99
C HIS A 246 2.56 -7.86 9.76
N LEU A 247 3.37 -8.85 9.43
CA LEU A 247 2.92 -10.21 9.18
C LEU A 247 3.44 -11.13 10.30
N ASN A 248 2.55 -11.66 11.12
CA ASN A 248 2.92 -12.54 12.23
C ASN A 248 2.45 -13.96 11.99
N ASN A 249 3.38 -14.87 11.67
CA ASN A 249 3.15 -16.29 11.45
C ASN A 249 1.87 -16.56 10.65
N PRO A 250 1.73 -16.05 9.43
CA PRO A 250 0.55 -16.27 8.64
C PRO A 250 0.40 -17.78 8.36
N ALA A 251 -0.84 -18.26 8.42
CA ALA A 251 -1.15 -19.65 8.05
C ALA A 251 -0.93 -19.87 6.55
N TYR A 252 -1.26 -18.84 5.75
CA TYR A 252 -1.08 -18.79 4.30
C TYR A 252 -0.89 -17.35 3.84
N ILE A 253 -0.04 -17.15 2.85
CA ILE A 253 -0.03 -15.93 2.03
C ILE A 253 -0.59 -16.29 0.65
N CYS A 254 -1.58 -15.51 0.20
CA CYS A 254 -2.16 -15.59 -1.13
C CYS A 254 -1.71 -14.39 -1.95
N SER A 255 -1.10 -14.61 -3.09
CA SER A 255 -0.68 -13.55 -4.02
C SER A 255 -0.84 -13.95 -5.49
N ASP A 256 -0.56 -13.03 -6.40
CA ASP A 256 -0.34 -13.37 -7.80
C ASP A 256 1.04 -14.05 -8.00
N ALA A 257 1.34 -14.41 -9.24
CA ALA A 257 2.60 -15.05 -9.63
C ALA A 257 3.80 -14.08 -9.69
N ASN A 258 3.86 -13.10 -8.80
CA ASN A 258 5.00 -12.19 -8.68
C ASN A 258 6.08 -12.81 -7.79
N ASP A 259 7.28 -12.96 -8.31
CA ASP A 259 8.46 -13.54 -7.63
C ASP A 259 8.84 -12.83 -6.31
N VAL A 260 8.40 -11.60 -6.11
CA VAL A 260 8.59 -10.85 -4.86
C VAL A 260 7.95 -11.57 -3.67
N TYR A 261 6.71 -12.05 -3.84
CA TYR A 261 5.96 -12.72 -2.77
C TYR A 261 6.44 -14.15 -2.53
N GLU A 262 6.76 -14.88 -3.61
CA GLU A 262 7.37 -16.20 -3.51
C GLU A 262 8.68 -16.14 -2.71
N ASN A 263 9.58 -15.20 -3.04
CA ASN A 263 10.83 -15.00 -2.31
C ASN A 263 10.60 -14.68 -0.81
N TYR A 264 9.59 -13.87 -0.50
CA TYR A 264 9.24 -13.56 0.90
C TYR A 264 8.77 -14.82 1.65
N CYS A 265 7.85 -15.58 1.05
CA CYS A 265 7.32 -16.80 1.65
C CYS A 265 8.42 -17.84 1.87
N ASN A 266 9.34 -17.99 0.92
CA ASN A 266 10.50 -18.89 1.03
C ASN A 266 11.45 -18.43 2.13
N LEU A 267 11.75 -17.13 2.24
CA LEU A 267 12.64 -16.58 3.25
C LEU A 267 12.14 -16.84 4.70
N PHE A 268 10.83 -16.74 4.91
CA PHE A 268 10.21 -16.90 6.22
C PHE A 268 9.53 -18.27 6.41
N ASN A 269 9.69 -19.20 5.45
CA ASN A 269 9.07 -20.52 5.45
C ASN A 269 7.55 -20.49 5.67
N ILE A 270 6.87 -19.61 4.92
CA ILE A 270 5.43 -19.39 5.00
C ILE A 270 4.74 -20.15 3.86
N PRO A 271 3.67 -20.92 4.11
CA PRO A 271 2.89 -21.52 3.05
C PRO A 271 2.34 -20.46 2.09
N HIS A 272 2.56 -20.67 0.79
CA HIS A 272 2.20 -19.73 -0.25
C HIS A 272 1.15 -20.32 -1.20
N TYR A 273 0.07 -19.59 -1.43
CA TYR A 273 -0.88 -19.83 -2.49
C TYR A 273 -0.68 -18.81 -3.60
N GLU A 274 -0.15 -19.28 -4.70
CA GLU A 274 0.08 -18.47 -5.89
C GLU A 274 -1.12 -18.60 -6.84
N LYS A 275 -1.73 -17.46 -7.17
CA LYS A 275 -2.74 -17.41 -8.21
C LYS A 275 -2.06 -17.35 -9.58
N PRO A 276 -2.26 -18.33 -10.46
CA PRO A 276 -1.63 -18.32 -11.76
C PRO A 276 -2.12 -17.15 -12.62
N SER A 277 -1.17 -16.40 -13.18
CA SER A 277 -1.45 -15.25 -14.05
C SER A 277 -2.05 -15.64 -15.41
N ASN A 278 -1.79 -16.87 -15.85
CA ASN A 278 -2.27 -17.40 -17.11
C ASN A 278 -2.94 -18.77 -16.94
N TYR A 279 -4.27 -18.77 -16.82
CA TYR A 279 -5.05 -20.00 -16.71
C TYR A 279 -4.88 -20.93 -17.91
N VAL A 280 -4.73 -20.40 -19.11
CA VAL A 280 -4.58 -21.20 -20.33
C VAL A 280 -3.32 -22.06 -20.25
N THR A 281 -2.19 -21.48 -19.83
CA THR A 281 -0.93 -22.23 -19.68
C THR A 281 -1.04 -23.32 -18.61
N VAL A 282 -1.67 -23.03 -17.47
CA VAL A 282 -1.90 -24.04 -16.41
C VAL A 282 -2.81 -25.16 -16.90
N LEU A 283 -3.87 -24.82 -17.63
CA LEU A 283 -4.82 -25.79 -18.18
C LEU A 283 -4.12 -26.68 -19.24
N GLU A 284 -3.35 -26.09 -20.15
CA GLU A 284 -2.64 -26.82 -21.20
C GLU A 284 -1.59 -27.77 -20.61
N LYS A 285 -0.81 -27.35 -19.62
CA LYS A 285 0.16 -28.19 -18.92
C LYS A 285 -0.47 -29.41 -18.25
N ASN A 286 -1.76 -29.33 -17.88
CA ASN A 286 -2.51 -30.41 -17.27
C ASN A 286 -3.39 -31.18 -18.27
N GLY A 287 -3.14 -31.03 -19.55
CA GLY A 287 -3.80 -31.81 -20.60
C GLY A 287 -5.19 -31.31 -21.01
N TYR A 288 -5.48 -30.03 -20.76
CA TYR A 288 -6.68 -29.38 -21.27
C TYR A 288 -6.58 -29.18 -22.79
N GLU A 289 -7.57 -29.63 -23.52
CA GLU A 289 -7.61 -29.55 -24.99
C GLU A 289 -8.82 -28.72 -25.43
N THR A 290 -8.67 -27.94 -26.49
CA THR A 290 -9.80 -27.22 -27.08
C THR A 290 -10.70 -28.21 -27.83
N PRO A 291 -12.00 -28.35 -27.50
CA PRO A 291 -12.89 -29.27 -28.19
C PRO A 291 -13.03 -28.90 -29.68
N ASP A 292 -12.91 -29.89 -30.56
CA ASP A 292 -13.17 -29.73 -31.99
C ASP A 292 -14.68 -29.91 -32.25
N TRP A 293 -15.40 -28.82 -32.38
CA TRP A 293 -16.83 -28.80 -32.64
C TRP A 293 -17.23 -29.21 -34.07
N SER A 294 -16.29 -29.47 -34.94
CA SER A 294 -16.59 -30.10 -36.26
C SER A 294 -17.04 -31.54 -36.10
N ASN A 295 -16.65 -32.19 -34.95
CA ASN A 295 -17.13 -33.52 -34.55
C ASN A 295 -17.78 -33.46 -33.18
N PRO A 296 -19.12 -33.28 -33.08
CA PRO A 296 -19.84 -33.08 -31.83
C PRO A 296 -19.67 -34.22 -30.80
N ALA A 297 -19.54 -35.45 -31.26
CA ALA A 297 -19.37 -36.61 -30.37
C ALA A 297 -18.00 -36.60 -29.69
N ALA A 298 -16.93 -36.34 -30.48
CA ALA A 298 -15.58 -36.21 -29.95
C ALA A 298 -15.42 -34.97 -29.07
N ALA A 299 -16.04 -33.84 -29.46
CA ALA A 299 -16.04 -32.63 -28.67
C ALA A 299 -16.64 -32.82 -27.28
N LYS A 300 -17.73 -33.57 -27.16
CA LYS A 300 -18.37 -33.87 -25.88
C LYS A 300 -17.47 -34.69 -24.95
N ILE A 301 -16.75 -35.66 -25.47
CA ILE A 301 -15.78 -36.48 -24.71
C ILE A 301 -14.63 -35.59 -24.19
N THR A 302 -14.10 -34.71 -25.08
CA THR A 302 -13.06 -33.75 -24.70
C THR A 302 -13.54 -32.77 -23.63
N GLU A 303 -14.79 -32.33 -23.73
CA GLU A 303 -15.40 -31.44 -22.74
C GLU A 303 -15.56 -32.13 -21.36
N GLU A 304 -16.00 -33.37 -21.32
CA GLU A 304 -16.09 -34.16 -20.08
C GLU A 304 -14.71 -34.39 -19.44
N LYS A 305 -13.67 -34.67 -20.24
CA LYS A 305 -12.28 -34.76 -19.80
C LYS A 305 -11.78 -33.44 -19.21
N ASN A 306 -12.03 -32.33 -19.93
CA ASN A 306 -11.65 -31.00 -19.51
C ASN A 306 -12.30 -30.58 -18.18
N ASN A 307 -13.56 -30.95 -17.97
CA ASN A 307 -14.26 -30.64 -16.72
C ASN A 307 -13.61 -31.32 -15.51
N LYS A 308 -13.20 -32.59 -15.65
CA LYS A 308 -12.45 -33.30 -14.60
C LYS A 308 -11.11 -32.65 -14.31
N ILE A 309 -10.41 -32.17 -15.36
CA ILE A 309 -9.15 -31.44 -15.21
C ILE A 309 -9.38 -30.14 -14.44
N LEU A 310 -10.41 -29.39 -14.80
CA LEU A 310 -10.76 -28.14 -14.11
C LEU A 310 -11.10 -28.37 -12.64
N GLU A 311 -11.88 -29.41 -12.33
CA GLU A 311 -12.18 -29.79 -10.97
C GLU A 311 -10.93 -30.15 -10.16
N ASN A 312 -10.06 -30.97 -10.72
CA ASN A 312 -8.83 -31.38 -10.07
C ASN A 312 -7.91 -30.18 -9.80
N LEU A 313 -7.74 -29.30 -10.76
CA LEU A 313 -6.91 -28.10 -10.63
C LEU A 313 -7.49 -27.14 -9.59
N TYR A 314 -8.80 -26.99 -9.55
CA TYR A 314 -9.49 -26.18 -8.58
C TYR A 314 -9.35 -26.77 -7.15
N ASN A 315 -9.56 -28.07 -7.00
CA ASN A 315 -9.42 -28.76 -5.71
C ASN A 315 -7.96 -28.78 -5.22
N ALA A 316 -7.00 -28.77 -6.15
CA ALA A 316 -5.58 -28.63 -5.85
C ALA A 316 -5.12 -27.18 -5.65
N ASP A 317 -6.04 -26.21 -5.63
CA ASP A 317 -5.78 -24.79 -5.48
C ASP A 317 -4.86 -24.18 -6.59
N MET A 318 -4.78 -24.82 -7.73
CA MET A 318 -3.98 -24.34 -8.86
C MET A 318 -4.69 -23.29 -9.72
N ILE A 319 -6.03 -23.23 -9.65
CA ILE A 319 -6.85 -22.20 -10.31
C ILE A 319 -7.91 -21.69 -9.33
N ASP A 320 -8.21 -20.39 -9.38
CA ASP A 320 -9.24 -19.76 -8.54
C ASP A 320 -10.57 -19.54 -9.28
N LYS A 321 -10.61 -19.86 -10.58
CA LYS A 321 -11.81 -19.73 -11.43
C LYS A 321 -11.92 -20.92 -12.35
N ILE A 322 -13.09 -21.51 -12.40
CA ILE A 322 -13.48 -22.38 -13.50
C ILE A 322 -14.12 -21.48 -14.55
N THR A 323 -13.44 -21.31 -15.68
CA THR A 323 -14.02 -20.58 -16.81
C THR A 323 -15.21 -21.36 -17.36
N ASN A 324 -16.29 -20.65 -17.57
CA ASN A 324 -17.60 -21.14 -17.94
C ASN A 324 -17.53 -21.92 -19.26
N ARG A 325 -17.32 -23.23 -19.18
CA ARG A 325 -17.46 -24.17 -20.31
C ARG A 325 -18.30 -25.38 -19.91
N GLY A 326 -19.46 -25.09 -19.34
CA GLY A 326 -20.62 -25.94 -19.43
C GLY A 326 -21.08 -26.68 -18.17
N HIS A 327 -20.27 -27.00 -17.14
CA HIS A 327 -20.69 -27.95 -16.13
C HIS A 327 -20.64 -27.54 -14.66
N MET A 328 -19.88 -26.48 -14.29
CA MET A 328 -19.93 -25.91 -12.95
C MET A 328 -20.25 -24.42 -13.02
N LYS A 329 -21.25 -24.01 -12.27
CA LYS A 329 -21.55 -22.61 -12.15
C LYS A 329 -20.36 -21.93 -11.44
N TYR A 330 -19.71 -21.02 -12.15
CA TYR A 330 -18.61 -20.21 -11.65
C TYR A 330 -18.81 -19.72 -10.19
N LYS A 331 -20.04 -19.39 -9.82
CA LYS A 331 -20.41 -18.94 -8.49
C LYS A 331 -20.16 -19.97 -7.41
N ASP A 332 -20.46 -21.25 -7.67
CA ASP A 332 -20.37 -22.29 -6.64
C ASP A 332 -18.91 -22.57 -6.25
N PHE A 333 -17.98 -22.45 -7.19
CA PHE A 333 -16.54 -22.59 -6.92
C PHE A 333 -15.92 -21.35 -6.31
N ALA A 334 -16.32 -20.14 -6.77
CA ALA A 334 -15.90 -18.90 -6.17
C ALA A 334 -16.32 -18.83 -4.69
N ASP A 335 -17.57 -19.21 -4.39
CA ASP A 335 -18.11 -19.24 -3.02
C ASP A 335 -17.33 -20.24 -2.14
N LEU A 336 -16.96 -21.40 -2.65
CA LEU A 336 -16.19 -22.41 -1.91
C LEU A 336 -14.78 -21.91 -1.59
N LYS A 337 -14.08 -21.31 -2.55
CA LYS A 337 -12.75 -20.75 -2.35
C LYS A 337 -12.76 -19.53 -1.42
N GLU A 338 -13.72 -18.65 -1.60
CA GLU A 338 -13.89 -17.50 -0.72
C GLU A 338 -14.17 -17.94 0.72
N LYS A 339 -14.97 -18.99 0.91
CA LYS A 339 -15.21 -19.61 2.21
C LYS A 339 -13.93 -20.14 2.86
N ASN A 340 -13.00 -20.67 2.07
CA ASN A 340 -11.70 -21.15 2.55
C ASN A 340 -10.65 -20.03 2.67
N GLY A 341 -10.93 -18.83 2.16
CA GLY A 341 -10.04 -17.65 2.22
C GLY A 341 -8.85 -17.69 1.26
N LEU A 342 -8.71 -18.73 0.45
CA LEU A 342 -7.63 -18.88 -0.54
C LEU A 342 -8.01 -18.20 -1.87
N SER A 343 -7.99 -16.89 -1.88
CA SER A 343 -8.32 -16.08 -3.07
C SER A 343 -7.62 -14.73 -3.01
N LEU A 344 -7.78 -13.90 -4.05
CA LEU A 344 -7.37 -12.50 -4.08
C LEU A 344 -8.58 -11.54 -4.10
N ALA A 345 -9.78 -12.03 -3.78
CA ALA A 345 -10.99 -11.22 -3.88
C ALA A 345 -10.97 -10.01 -2.93
N ARG A 346 -10.55 -10.22 -1.68
CA ARG A 346 -10.51 -9.15 -0.66
C ARG A 346 -9.46 -8.08 -0.95
N VAL A 347 -8.29 -8.47 -1.43
CA VAL A 347 -7.25 -7.50 -1.79
C VAL A 347 -7.64 -6.71 -3.03
N ASN A 348 -8.35 -7.31 -3.98
CA ASN A 348 -8.90 -6.62 -5.14
C ASN A 348 -10.03 -5.63 -4.76
N GLU A 349 -10.88 -5.98 -3.79
CA GLU A 349 -11.86 -5.06 -3.19
C GLU A 349 -11.14 -3.87 -2.53
N LEU A 350 -10.11 -4.15 -1.71
CA LEU A 350 -9.28 -3.12 -1.08
C LEU A 350 -8.65 -2.17 -2.11
N HIS A 351 -8.19 -2.69 -3.25
CA HIS A 351 -7.66 -1.87 -4.35
C HIS A 351 -8.74 -0.95 -4.94
N SER A 352 -9.96 -1.46 -5.09
CA SER A 352 -11.10 -0.65 -5.56
C SER A 352 -11.44 0.45 -4.57
N ASP A 353 -11.46 0.14 -3.28
CA ASP A 353 -11.71 1.10 -2.20
C ASP A 353 -10.63 2.19 -2.18
N ILE A 354 -9.36 1.84 -2.28
CA ILE A 354 -8.24 2.80 -2.35
C ILE A 354 -8.38 3.72 -3.57
N LYS A 355 -8.70 3.17 -4.75
CA LYS A 355 -8.88 3.97 -5.96
C LYS A 355 -10.08 4.89 -5.86
N ASN A 356 -11.19 4.43 -5.30
CA ASN A 356 -12.38 5.25 -5.05
C ASN A 356 -12.07 6.38 -4.05
N PHE A 357 -11.36 6.09 -2.97
CA PHE A 357 -10.93 7.09 -2.01
C PHE A 357 -10.03 8.15 -2.68
N ILE A 358 -8.97 7.74 -3.38
CA ILE A 358 -8.00 8.68 -3.97
C ILE A 358 -8.60 9.49 -5.12
N TYR A 359 -9.31 8.85 -6.06
CA TYR A 359 -9.79 9.50 -7.28
C TYR A 359 -11.21 10.06 -7.16
N GLY A 360 -12.06 9.43 -6.35
CA GLY A 360 -13.43 9.85 -6.12
C GLY A 360 -13.52 10.88 -4.99
N GLU A 361 -13.27 10.45 -3.75
CA GLU A 361 -13.49 11.29 -2.56
C GLU A 361 -12.47 12.43 -2.45
N MET A 362 -11.18 12.14 -2.65
CA MET A 362 -10.11 13.15 -2.57
C MET A 362 -9.86 13.89 -3.89
N THR A 363 -10.53 13.51 -4.98
CA THR A 363 -10.35 14.10 -6.32
C THR A 363 -8.88 14.15 -6.74
N ASN A 364 -8.15 13.05 -6.49
CA ASN A 364 -6.71 12.89 -6.61
C ASN A 364 -5.89 13.65 -5.54
N VAL A 365 -4.74 13.11 -5.18
CA VAL A 365 -3.80 13.69 -4.21
C VAL A 365 -2.41 13.83 -4.82
N SER A 366 -1.60 14.76 -4.29
CA SER A 366 -0.20 14.83 -4.68
C SER A 366 0.56 13.61 -4.16
N THR A 367 1.38 13.01 -5.00
CA THR A 367 2.13 11.78 -4.65
C THR A 367 3.03 11.98 -3.43
N LYS A 368 3.53 13.19 -3.19
CA LYS A 368 4.32 13.49 -1.99
C LYS A 368 3.54 13.32 -0.66
N TYR A 369 2.21 13.39 -0.68
CA TYR A 369 1.34 13.15 0.47
C TYR A 369 0.65 11.79 0.41
N LEU A 370 0.92 10.98 -0.62
CA LEU A 370 0.16 9.75 -0.86
C LEU A 370 0.25 8.78 0.32
N GLN A 371 1.42 8.62 0.94
CA GLN A 371 1.58 7.74 2.11
C GLN A 371 0.72 8.17 3.29
N ASP A 372 0.58 9.47 3.54
CA ASP A 372 -0.28 9.99 4.61
C ASP A 372 -1.75 9.68 4.34
N TYR A 373 -2.20 9.91 3.09
CA TYR A 373 -3.58 9.58 2.71
C TYR A 373 -3.87 8.08 2.74
N ILE A 374 -2.94 7.24 2.30
CA ILE A 374 -3.07 5.78 2.38
C ILE A 374 -3.05 5.30 3.84
N GLY A 375 -2.18 5.84 4.68
CA GLY A 375 -2.15 5.53 6.11
C GLY A 375 -3.44 5.93 6.83
N TYR A 376 -3.97 7.12 6.55
CA TYR A 376 -5.26 7.60 7.04
C TYR A 376 -6.41 6.68 6.59
N PHE A 377 -6.50 6.37 5.29
CA PHE A 377 -7.49 5.44 4.76
C PHE A 377 -7.44 4.09 5.47
N THR A 378 -6.23 3.52 5.61
CA THR A 378 -6.00 2.25 6.27
C THR A 378 -6.43 2.29 7.74
N TYR A 379 -6.12 3.38 8.46
CA TYR A 379 -6.54 3.57 9.85
C TYR A 379 -8.08 3.55 9.99
N ILE A 380 -8.79 4.34 9.19
CA ILE A 380 -10.27 4.42 9.23
C ILE A 380 -10.91 3.07 8.86
N ARG A 381 -10.36 2.38 7.85
CA ARG A 381 -10.81 1.03 7.48
C ARG A 381 -10.62 0.04 8.63
N ASN A 382 -9.45 0.00 9.24
CA ASN A 382 -9.15 -0.88 10.38
C ASN A 382 -9.98 -0.53 11.62
N TRP A 383 -10.25 0.76 11.83
CA TRP A 383 -11.16 1.22 12.88
C TRP A 383 -12.57 0.66 12.66
N ARG A 384 -13.07 0.66 11.41
CA ARG A 384 -14.35 0.03 11.04
C ARG A 384 -14.35 -1.47 11.34
N VAL A 385 -13.29 -2.18 10.98
CA VAL A 385 -13.16 -3.62 11.27
C VAL A 385 -13.22 -3.88 12.77
N LYS A 386 -12.47 -3.11 13.56
CA LYS A 386 -12.42 -3.22 15.02
C LYS A 386 -13.78 -2.97 15.69
N ASN A 387 -14.55 -2.01 15.20
CA ASN A 387 -15.77 -1.52 15.85
C ASN A 387 -17.06 -1.96 15.14
N GLY A 388 -16.98 -2.65 13.99
CA GLY A 388 -18.13 -3.10 13.20
C GLY A 388 -18.87 -1.98 12.46
N ARG A 389 -18.44 -0.72 12.57
CA ARG A 389 -19.06 0.46 11.93
C ARG A 389 -18.05 1.58 11.70
N TYR A 390 -18.40 2.52 10.82
CA TYR A 390 -17.61 3.74 10.66
C TYR A 390 -17.68 4.64 11.90
N PRO A 391 -16.64 5.49 12.13
CA PRO A 391 -16.68 6.49 13.18
C PRO A 391 -17.64 7.62 12.78
N ASN A 392 -18.88 7.55 13.25
CA ASN A 392 -19.96 8.46 12.88
C ASN A 392 -20.54 9.25 14.06
N SER A 393 -20.05 9.04 15.27
CA SER A 393 -20.48 9.77 16.45
C SER A 393 -19.39 10.72 16.95
N GLN A 394 -19.80 11.77 17.67
CA GLN A 394 -18.87 12.67 18.33
C GLN A 394 -17.92 11.91 19.28
N LYS A 395 -18.45 10.94 20.03
CA LYS A 395 -17.67 10.09 20.95
C LYS A 395 -16.59 9.29 20.22
N ASP A 396 -16.87 8.79 19.01
CA ASP A 396 -15.87 8.08 18.20
C ASP A 396 -14.76 9.03 17.78
N THR A 397 -15.14 10.21 17.30
CA THR A 397 -14.19 11.25 16.88
C THR A 397 -13.31 11.71 18.05
N GLU A 398 -13.89 11.91 19.23
CA GLU A 398 -13.13 12.22 20.45
C GLU A 398 -12.16 11.09 20.81
N THR A 399 -12.58 9.84 20.71
CA THR A 399 -11.72 8.69 20.98
C THR A 399 -10.53 8.66 20.05
N ILE A 400 -10.77 8.85 18.74
CA ILE A 400 -9.71 8.91 17.71
C ILE A 400 -8.78 10.11 17.99
N PHE A 401 -9.34 11.25 18.35
CA PHE A 401 -8.54 12.44 18.66
C PHE A 401 -7.63 12.23 19.88
N ILE A 402 -8.10 11.52 20.89
CA ILE A 402 -7.29 11.15 22.06
C ILE A 402 -6.13 10.21 21.64
N GLU A 403 -6.36 9.27 20.74
CA GLU A 403 -5.29 8.42 20.20
C GLU A 403 -4.22 9.25 19.47
N ILE A 404 -4.63 10.22 18.65
CA ILE A 404 -3.72 11.18 18.00
C ILE A 404 -2.87 11.93 19.04
N LEU A 405 -3.49 12.45 20.10
CA LEU A 405 -2.74 13.19 21.13
C LEU A 405 -1.75 12.31 21.90
N LYS A 406 -2.12 11.05 22.15
CA LYS A 406 -1.24 10.08 22.83
C LYS A 406 -0.04 9.69 21.98
N SER A 407 -0.15 9.70 20.65
CA SER A 407 0.95 9.39 19.73
C SER A 407 2.09 10.40 19.79
N LYS A 408 1.83 11.61 20.29
CA LYS A 408 2.78 12.75 20.35
C LYS A 408 3.37 13.11 18.97
N VAL A 409 2.62 12.84 17.92
CA VAL A 409 3.00 13.25 16.55
C VAL A 409 2.61 14.71 16.37
N ASN A 410 3.55 15.53 15.97
CA ASN A 410 3.31 16.93 15.60
C ASN A 410 3.87 17.19 14.21
N TYR A 411 3.00 17.32 13.25
CA TYR A 411 3.35 17.69 11.88
C TYR A 411 3.21 19.19 11.72
N THR A 412 4.34 19.88 11.68
CA THR A 412 4.37 21.34 11.64
C THR A 412 3.96 21.87 10.26
N ILE A 413 3.54 23.15 10.21
CA ILE A 413 3.21 23.81 8.93
C ILE A 413 4.39 23.81 7.99
N THR A 414 5.60 24.02 8.49
CA THR A 414 6.84 24.03 7.70
C THR A 414 7.13 22.65 7.09
N GLU A 415 6.92 21.58 7.86
CA GLU A 415 7.07 20.21 7.36
C GLU A 415 6.05 19.90 6.27
N VAL A 416 4.77 20.28 6.45
CA VAL A 416 3.73 20.10 5.42
C VAL A 416 4.07 20.86 4.13
N ASP A 417 4.46 22.13 4.24
CA ASP A 417 4.77 22.95 3.07
C ASP A 417 6.02 22.43 2.31
N ASN A 418 7.03 21.97 3.04
CA ASN A 418 8.31 21.51 2.50
C ASN A 418 8.37 20.00 2.24
N GLN A 419 7.27 19.27 2.45
CA GLN A 419 7.27 17.83 2.22
C GLN A 419 7.63 17.51 0.77
N GLU A 420 8.66 16.70 0.60
CA GLU A 420 9.05 16.10 -0.67
C GLU A 420 8.53 14.66 -0.77
N LEU A 421 8.62 14.08 -1.96
CA LEU A 421 8.36 12.67 -2.13
C LEU A 421 9.53 11.86 -1.58
N GLU A 422 9.30 11.21 -0.47
CA GLU A 422 10.22 10.26 0.11
C GLU A 422 9.72 8.84 -0.15
N LEU A 423 10.53 8.04 -0.83
CA LEU A 423 10.26 6.63 -1.05
C LEU A 423 11.10 5.79 -0.08
N PRO A 424 10.55 4.72 0.47
CA PRO A 424 11.29 3.85 1.36
C PRO A 424 12.49 3.24 0.64
N LYS A 425 13.57 3.03 1.38
CA LYS A 425 14.77 2.36 0.91
C LYS A 425 14.98 1.10 1.73
N PRO A 426 15.28 -0.03 1.10
CA PRO A 426 15.48 -1.28 1.83
C PRO A 426 16.68 -1.17 2.77
N THR A 427 16.57 -1.79 3.93
CA THR A 427 17.67 -1.84 4.89
C THR A 427 18.80 -2.74 4.38
N SER A 428 20.03 -2.45 4.76
CA SER A 428 21.22 -3.20 4.32
C SER A 428 21.17 -4.69 4.72
N ARG A 429 20.55 -5.02 5.85
CA ARG A 429 20.40 -6.39 6.36
C ARG A 429 19.71 -7.31 5.34
N TYR A 430 18.53 -6.91 4.84
CA TYR A 430 17.76 -7.74 3.92
C TYR A 430 18.35 -7.75 2.52
N VAL A 431 18.92 -6.65 2.07
CA VAL A 431 19.66 -6.60 0.80
C VAL A 431 20.78 -7.64 0.77
N THR A 432 21.51 -7.80 1.89
CA THR A 432 22.60 -8.80 1.98
C THR A 432 22.05 -10.22 1.98
N ILE A 433 21.05 -10.53 2.82
CA ILE A 433 20.46 -11.88 2.91
C ILE A 433 19.90 -12.32 1.55
N LEU A 434 19.10 -11.48 0.90
CA LEU A 434 18.48 -11.80 -0.38
C LEU A 434 19.49 -11.92 -1.53
N LYS A 435 20.59 -11.17 -1.50
CA LYS A 435 21.68 -11.33 -2.45
C LYS A 435 22.39 -12.66 -2.26
N GLU A 436 22.69 -13.05 -1.02
CA GLU A 436 23.31 -14.33 -0.71
C GLU A 436 22.45 -15.51 -1.14
N GLU A 437 21.14 -15.47 -0.89
CA GLU A 437 20.20 -16.51 -1.31
C GLU A 437 20.07 -16.58 -2.82
N THR A 438 19.95 -15.44 -3.50
CA THR A 438 19.93 -15.39 -4.97
C THR A 438 21.21 -15.94 -5.56
N GLU A 439 22.36 -15.70 -4.93
CA GLU A 439 23.65 -16.20 -5.39
C GLU A 439 23.81 -17.71 -5.11
N LYS A 440 23.30 -18.21 -3.97
CA LYS A 440 23.21 -19.66 -3.68
C LYS A 440 22.32 -20.38 -4.68
N ALA A 441 21.13 -19.85 -4.99
CA ALA A 441 20.22 -20.39 -5.98
C ALA A 441 20.87 -20.40 -7.38
N ARG A 442 21.57 -19.32 -7.74
CA ARG A 442 22.30 -19.22 -9.01
C ARG A 442 23.45 -20.21 -9.11
N LYS A 443 24.21 -20.43 -8.01
CA LYS A 443 25.26 -21.46 -7.96
C LYS A 443 24.68 -22.86 -8.02
N ALA A 444 23.54 -23.12 -7.38
CA ALA A 444 22.88 -24.41 -7.46
C ALA A 444 22.35 -24.72 -8.86
N THR A 445 21.84 -23.71 -9.59
CA THR A 445 21.40 -23.84 -10.99
C THR A 445 22.57 -23.93 -11.95
N SER A 446 23.64 -23.16 -11.73
CA SER A 446 24.82 -23.19 -12.61
C SER A 446 25.62 -24.51 -12.58
N ASN A 447 25.33 -25.38 -11.60
CA ASN A 447 25.94 -26.71 -11.49
C ASN A 447 25.06 -27.83 -12.10
N ARG A 448 23.93 -27.49 -12.73
CA ARG A 448 23.10 -28.48 -13.44
C ARG A 448 23.58 -28.62 -14.85
N TYR A 449 23.95 -29.85 -15.24
CA TYR A 449 24.18 -30.19 -16.63
C TYR A 449 22.86 -30.16 -17.41
N PHE A 450 22.92 -29.65 -18.62
CA PHE A 450 21.78 -29.72 -19.53
C PHE A 450 21.43 -31.18 -19.79
N LYS A 451 20.14 -31.54 -19.64
CA LYS A 451 19.69 -32.90 -19.90
C LYS A 451 19.20 -33.00 -21.33
N PHE A 452 19.92 -33.76 -22.11
CA PHE A 452 19.47 -34.18 -23.45
C PHE A 452 18.40 -35.26 -23.33
N GLY A 453 17.48 -35.32 -24.28
CA GLY A 453 16.64 -36.48 -24.49
C GLY A 453 17.48 -37.64 -24.98
N GLU A 454 16.98 -38.87 -24.85
CA GLU A 454 17.61 -40.08 -25.36
C GLU A 454 16.57 -40.92 -26.07
N GLU A 455 16.81 -41.21 -27.36
CA GLU A 455 15.99 -42.12 -28.15
C GLU A 455 16.91 -43.16 -28.77
N ASP A 456 16.63 -44.44 -28.54
CA ASP A 456 17.42 -45.60 -29.03
C ASP A 456 18.91 -45.53 -28.70
N GLY A 457 19.27 -44.98 -27.51
CA GLY A 457 20.65 -44.82 -27.07
C GLY A 457 21.40 -43.65 -27.72
N VAL A 458 20.71 -42.81 -28.48
CA VAL A 458 21.27 -41.60 -29.11
C VAL A 458 20.75 -40.36 -28.35
N LYS A 459 21.66 -39.45 -28.00
CA LYS A 459 21.28 -38.17 -27.41
C LYS A 459 20.46 -37.37 -28.43
N THR A 460 19.31 -36.83 -27.96
CA THR A 460 18.45 -35.96 -28.77
C THR A 460 18.35 -34.58 -28.17
N PHE A 461 18.28 -33.55 -29.01
CA PHE A 461 18.10 -32.17 -28.62
C PHE A 461 16.93 -31.55 -29.38
N ASN A 462 15.84 -31.27 -28.64
CA ASN A 462 14.67 -30.66 -29.23
C ASN A 462 14.79 -29.12 -29.23
N LYS A 463 15.22 -28.59 -30.38
CA LYS A 463 15.41 -27.14 -30.62
C LYS A 463 14.12 -26.33 -30.33
N ARG A 464 12.95 -26.89 -30.68
CA ARG A 464 11.65 -26.24 -30.47
C ARG A 464 11.33 -26.12 -29.00
N GLU A 465 11.51 -27.17 -28.25
CA GLU A 465 11.25 -27.23 -26.82
C GLU A 465 12.17 -26.26 -26.05
N TYR A 466 13.46 -26.27 -26.38
CA TYR A 466 14.43 -25.34 -25.84
C TYR A 466 14.05 -23.87 -26.11
N LEU A 467 13.61 -23.52 -27.31
CA LEU A 467 13.21 -22.16 -27.66
C LEU A 467 11.90 -21.77 -26.99
N LEU A 468 10.96 -22.70 -26.81
CA LEU A 468 9.69 -22.42 -26.08
C LEU A 468 9.92 -22.09 -24.61
N ASP A 469 10.96 -22.66 -23.99
CA ASP A 469 11.33 -22.35 -22.59
C ASP A 469 12.08 -21.01 -22.44
N GLN A 470 12.51 -20.41 -23.56
CA GLN A 470 13.19 -19.11 -23.46
C GLN A 470 12.22 -17.95 -23.23
N PRO A 471 12.63 -16.93 -22.45
CA PRO A 471 11.83 -15.72 -22.27
C PRO A 471 11.50 -15.03 -23.60
N LYS A 472 10.28 -14.52 -23.74
CA LYS A 472 9.87 -13.77 -24.95
C LYS A 472 10.85 -12.66 -25.35
N SER A 473 11.50 -12.02 -24.38
CA SER A 473 12.50 -10.98 -24.63
C SER A 473 13.71 -11.51 -25.41
N LYS A 474 14.19 -12.73 -25.06
CA LYS A 474 15.27 -13.40 -25.80
C LYS A 474 14.82 -13.80 -27.23
N LEU A 475 13.61 -14.35 -27.36
CA LEU A 475 13.06 -14.69 -28.68
C LEU A 475 12.89 -13.45 -29.59
N TYR A 476 12.48 -12.33 -29.02
CA TYR A 476 12.41 -11.07 -29.77
C TYR A 476 13.81 -10.53 -30.18
N ALA A 477 14.84 -10.75 -29.35
CA ALA A 477 16.20 -10.39 -29.69
C ALA A 477 16.70 -11.24 -30.89
N ILE A 478 16.45 -12.56 -30.85
CA ILE A 478 16.76 -13.49 -31.96
C ILE A 478 16.02 -13.06 -33.23
N ALA A 479 14.72 -12.86 -33.18
CA ALA A 479 13.92 -12.46 -34.33
C ALA A 479 14.39 -11.11 -34.92
N LYS A 480 14.85 -10.19 -34.08
CA LYS A 480 15.47 -8.94 -34.52
C LYS A 480 16.80 -9.15 -35.22
N GLU A 481 17.67 -10.02 -34.66
CA GLU A 481 18.96 -10.40 -35.26
C GLU A 481 18.76 -11.07 -36.62
N CYS A 482 17.77 -11.95 -36.72
CA CYS A 482 17.34 -12.59 -37.97
C CYS A 482 16.59 -11.63 -38.93
N LYS A 483 16.46 -10.35 -38.61
CA LYS A 483 15.75 -9.33 -39.42
C LYS A 483 14.31 -9.72 -39.79
N MET A 484 13.63 -10.49 -38.91
CA MET A 484 12.25 -10.89 -39.13
C MET A 484 11.30 -9.68 -39.07
N LYS A 485 10.30 -9.66 -39.97
CA LYS A 485 9.25 -8.61 -39.96
C LYS A 485 8.07 -9.04 -39.10
N HIS A 486 7.45 -8.07 -38.43
CA HIS A 486 6.22 -8.25 -37.63
C HIS A 486 6.29 -9.30 -36.51
N TYR A 487 7.47 -9.73 -36.09
CA TYR A 487 7.69 -10.80 -35.10
C TYR A 487 7.00 -10.54 -33.75
N ARG A 488 6.82 -9.27 -33.37
CA ARG A 488 6.15 -8.89 -32.10
C ARG A 488 4.64 -9.15 -32.09
N GLN A 489 4.03 -9.34 -33.26
CA GLN A 489 2.61 -9.64 -33.42
C GLN A 489 2.32 -11.14 -33.43
N LEU A 490 3.36 -11.96 -33.49
CA LEU A 490 3.24 -13.41 -33.55
C LEU A 490 2.95 -14.00 -32.17
N ALA A 491 2.07 -15.00 -32.12
CA ALA A 491 1.92 -15.84 -30.94
C ALA A 491 3.23 -16.61 -30.70
N LEU A 492 3.49 -17.02 -29.44
CA LEU A 492 4.74 -17.67 -29.05
C LEU A 492 5.11 -18.85 -29.97
N TRP A 493 4.17 -19.75 -30.22
CA TRP A 493 4.34 -20.90 -31.09
C TRP A 493 4.70 -20.53 -32.54
N SER A 494 4.00 -19.54 -33.08
CA SER A 494 4.26 -19.02 -34.43
C SER A 494 5.63 -18.35 -34.50
N LEU A 495 5.99 -17.59 -33.48
CA LEU A 495 7.31 -16.94 -33.39
C LEU A 495 8.44 -17.97 -33.37
N VAL A 496 8.35 -19.00 -32.53
CA VAL A 496 9.33 -20.09 -32.47
C VAL A 496 9.38 -20.86 -33.78
N SER A 497 8.23 -21.13 -34.40
CA SER A 497 8.19 -21.80 -35.71
C SER A 497 8.87 -20.99 -36.82
N GLU A 498 8.73 -19.68 -36.82
CA GLU A 498 9.41 -18.79 -37.77
C GLU A 498 10.91 -18.63 -37.47
N ILE A 499 11.29 -18.63 -36.18
CA ILE A 499 12.71 -18.65 -35.78
C ILE A 499 13.39 -19.94 -36.24
N LEU A 500 12.74 -21.10 -36.08
CA LEU A 500 13.28 -22.40 -36.51
C LEU A 500 13.51 -22.53 -38.04
N LYS A 501 12.84 -21.72 -38.85
CA LYS A 501 13.04 -21.68 -40.30
C LYS A 501 14.28 -20.86 -40.73
N GLN A 502 14.94 -20.18 -39.79
CA GLN A 502 16.08 -19.34 -40.13
C GLN A 502 17.31 -20.21 -40.50
N PRO A 503 18.05 -19.87 -41.54
CA PRO A 503 19.16 -20.69 -42.04
C PRO A 503 20.35 -20.81 -41.06
N ASN A 504 20.45 -19.87 -40.10
CA ASN A 504 21.52 -19.81 -39.10
C ASN A 504 21.04 -20.22 -37.68
N ILE A 505 19.97 -21.00 -37.60
CA ILE A 505 19.33 -21.36 -36.32
C ILE A 505 20.28 -22.14 -35.40
N ASP A 506 21.09 -23.03 -35.94
CA ASP A 506 22.01 -23.85 -35.14
C ASP A 506 23.12 -23.01 -34.51
N GLU A 507 23.61 -22.02 -35.22
CA GLU A 507 24.58 -21.06 -34.70
C GLU A 507 23.96 -20.17 -33.61
N ILE A 508 22.70 -19.77 -33.78
CA ILE A 508 21.97 -18.98 -32.78
C ILE A 508 21.75 -19.82 -31.51
N ILE A 509 21.30 -21.06 -31.64
CA ILE A 509 21.08 -21.96 -30.51
C ILE A 509 22.41 -22.25 -29.80
N TYR A 510 23.47 -22.48 -30.54
CA TYR A 510 24.81 -22.65 -29.98
C TYR A 510 25.21 -21.44 -29.12
N LYS A 511 25.07 -20.22 -29.63
CA LYS A 511 25.36 -19.00 -28.87
C LYS A 511 24.51 -18.87 -27.62
N LEU A 512 23.22 -19.18 -27.72
CA LEU A 512 22.32 -19.15 -26.58
C LEU A 512 22.70 -20.13 -25.47
N LEU A 513 23.08 -21.35 -25.86
CA LEU A 513 23.51 -22.40 -24.93
C LEU A 513 24.89 -22.09 -24.34
N ALA A 514 25.83 -21.57 -25.15
CA ALA A 514 27.13 -21.15 -24.67
C ALA A 514 27.07 -20.00 -23.66
N ASP A 515 26.12 -19.07 -23.85
CA ASP A 515 25.86 -17.97 -22.94
C ASP A 515 24.88 -18.33 -21.80
N ASP A 516 24.33 -19.55 -21.79
CA ASP A 516 23.34 -19.97 -20.83
C ASP A 516 24.01 -20.22 -19.46
N ARG A 517 23.72 -19.34 -18.52
CA ARG A 517 24.24 -19.43 -17.14
C ARG A 517 23.49 -20.42 -16.25
N HIS A 518 22.40 -21.00 -16.75
CA HIS A 518 21.56 -21.93 -15.99
C HIS A 518 22.02 -23.38 -16.12
N TYR A 519 22.72 -23.72 -17.20
CA TYR A 519 23.17 -25.09 -17.49
C TYR A 519 24.64 -25.13 -17.89
N LYS A 520 25.33 -26.19 -17.47
CA LYS A 520 26.62 -26.57 -18.05
C LYS A 520 26.36 -27.56 -19.18
N ILE A 521 26.97 -27.35 -20.31
CA ILE A 521 26.94 -28.22 -21.47
C ILE A 521 28.39 -28.55 -21.81
N ASP A 522 28.68 -29.82 -22.10
CA ASP A 522 30.00 -30.23 -22.49
C ASP A 522 30.36 -29.67 -23.87
N GLU A 523 31.64 -29.36 -24.11
CA GLU A 523 32.10 -28.76 -25.37
C GLU A 523 31.78 -29.63 -26.58
N GLU A 524 31.87 -30.97 -26.43
CA GLU A 524 31.50 -31.92 -27.48
C GLU A 524 30.01 -31.84 -27.86
N ASP A 525 29.14 -31.73 -26.88
CA ASP A 525 27.69 -31.59 -27.11
C ASP A 525 27.35 -30.22 -27.75
N LEU A 526 28.03 -29.17 -27.33
CA LEU A 526 27.90 -27.83 -27.92
C LEU A 526 28.31 -27.81 -29.40
N GLU A 527 29.45 -28.40 -29.74
CA GLU A 527 29.93 -28.49 -31.14
C GLU A 527 29.04 -29.42 -31.97
N ALA A 528 28.46 -30.48 -31.38
CA ALA A 528 27.48 -31.33 -32.05
C ALA A 528 26.18 -30.59 -32.39
N ILE A 529 25.68 -29.74 -31.49
CA ILE A 529 24.52 -28.89 -31.76
C ILE A 529 24.83 -27.88 -32.87
N LYS A 530 26.00 -27.24 -32.81
CA LYS A 530 26.46 -26.30 -33.83
C LYS A 530 26.57 -26.97 -35.23
N ALA A 531 26.97 -28.22 -35.25
CA ALA A 531 27.04 -29.01 -36.46
C ALA A 531 25.68 -29.59 -36.92
N GLY A 532 24.60 -29.28 -36.19
CA GLY A 532 23.25 -29.78 -36.52
C GLY A 532 23.06 -31.28 -36.29
N LYS A 533 23.89 -31.94 -35.47
CA LYS A 533 23.86 -33.39 -35.24
C LYS A 533 22.73 -33.87 -34.34
N TYR A 534 22.06 -32.97 -33.62
CA TYR A 534 20.89 -33.28 -32.79
C TYR A 534 19.63 -32.71 -33.44
N ILE A 535 18.59 -33.51 -33.52
CA ILE A 535 17.31 -33.14 -34.18
C ILE A 535 16.45 -32.25 -33.27
#